data_9947dd83c82b062bd7203f5869d4983b
#
_entry.id   9947dd83c82b062bd7203f5869d4983b
#
_cell.length_a   1.000
_cell.length_b   1.000
_cell.length_c   1.000
_cell.angle_alpha   90.00
_cell.angle_beta   90.00
_cell.angle_gamma   90.00
#
_symmetry.space_group_name_H-M   'P 1'
#
loop_
_entity.id
_entity.type
_entity.pdbx_description
1 polymer ?
#
loop_
_entity_poly.entity_id
_entity_poly.type
_entity_poly.pdbx_seq_one_letter_code
_entity_poly.pdbx_strand_id
1 'polypeptide(L)'
;MTSPPFLGESQTLSKVLTRIEAEPARVYTDESGGIIAINPAFSYLCGYTFDEVKGKKPGAFLQGPVTTQESLAPLRAAIQTRTSCMTEVLNYHKDQSIYRVQIELHPWKDDASTLKGFMAIERKLP
;
A
#
# COMPACT_ATOMS: atom_id res chain seq x y z
N MET A 1 -17.99 21.69 1.31
CA MET A 1 -17.37 20.48 1.75
C MET A 1 -17.70 20.18 3.19
N THR A 2 -17.97 18.99 3.45
CA THR A 2 -18.23 18.57 4.81
C THR A 2 -16.93 18.33 5.55
N SER A 3 -16.95 18.55 6.84
CA SER A 3 -15.87 18.07 7.69
C SER A 3 -15.74 16.57 7.53
N PRO A 4 -14.58 16.01 7.79
CA PRO A 4 -14.42 14.57 7.77
C PRO A 4 -15.48 13.92 8.68
N PRO A 5 -16.24 12.96 8.18
CA PRO A 5 -17.32 12.36 8.97
C PRO A 5 -16.83 11.70 10.25
N PHE A 6 -15.59 11.23 10.25
CA PHE A 6 -15.04 10.60 11.46
C PHE A 6 -14.73 11.59 12.58
N LEU A 7 -14.83 12.89 12.31
CA LEU A 7 -14.68 13.93 13.34
C LEU A 7 -16.01 14.45 13.82
N GLY A 8 -17.12 13.83 13.44
CA GLY A 8 -18.43 14.15 13.98
C GLY A 8 -18.52 13.83 15.46
N GLU A 9 -19.52 14.39 16.12
CA GLU A 9 -19.68 14.27 17.56
C GLU A 9 -19.76 12.84 18.05
N SER A 10 -20.30 11.93 17.24
CA SER A 10 -20.43 10.53 17.61
C SER A 10 -19.17 9.71 17.39
N GLN A 11 -18.12 10.33 16.85
CA GLN A 11 -16.88 9.62 16.54
C GLN A 11 -15.86 9.81 17.67
N THR A 12 -15.21 8.71 18.03
CA THR A 12 -14.10 8.73 18.99
C THR A 12 -12.83 8.32 18.27
N LEU A 13 -11.69 8.67 18.84
CA LEU A 13 -10.40 8.27 18.30
C LEU A 13 -10.31 6.74 18.18
N SER A 14 -10.77 6.01 19.17
CA SER A 14 -10.72 4.55 19.15
C SER A 14 -11.56 3.97 18.01
N LYS A 15 -12.73 4.54 17.72
CA LYS A 15 -13.54 4.12 16.57
C LYS A 15 -12.87 4.43 15.25
N VAL A 16 -12.22 5.58 15.14
CA VAL A 16 -11.46 5.96 13.94
C VAL A 16 -10.32 4.98 13.72
N LEU A 17 -9.56 4.67 14.75
CA LEU A 17 -8.45 3.72 14.64
C LEU A 17 -8.92 2.32 14.25
N THR A 18 -10.02 1.86 14.85
CA THR A 18 -10.62 0.57 14.51
C THR A 18 -11.01 0.52 13.03
N ARG A 19 -11.58 1.60 12.51
CA ARG A 19 -11.97 1.70 11.11
C ARG A 19 -10.75 1.64 10.18
N ILE A 20 -9.68 2.35 10.53
CA ILE A 20 -8.45 2.33 9.75
C ILE A 20 -7.86 0.92 9.71
N GLU A 21 -7.84 0.23 10.84
CA GLU A 21 -7.32 -1.13 10.91
C GLU A 21 -8.18 -2.13 10.15
N ALA A 22 -9.50 -1.91 10.11
CA ALA A 22 -10.43 -2.81 9.41
C ALA A 22 -10.34 -2.65 7.90
N GLU A 23 -9.96 -1.48 7.40
CA GLU A 23 -9.81 -1.25 5.96
C GLU A 23 -8.49 -1.80 5.47
N PRO A 24 -8.45 -2.38 4.27
CA PRO A 24 -7.16 -2.76 3.69
C PRO A 24 -6.35 -1.52 3.36
N ALA A 25 -5.05 -1.62 3.57
CA ALA A 25 -4.14 -0.58 3.12
C ALA A 25 -4.12 -0.55 1.61
N ARG A 26 -4.11 0.65 1.01
CA ARG A 26 -4.03 0.84 -0.43
C ARG A 26 -2.96 1.85 -0.78
N VAL A 27 -2.20 1.52 -1.80
CA VAL A 27 -1.19 2.42 -2.34
C VAL A 27 -1.31 2.43 -3.85
N TYR A 28 -1.24 3.61 -4.44
CA TYR A 28 -1.32 3.81 -5.88
C TYR A 28 -0.02 4.37 -6.38
N THR A 29 0.47 3.82 -7.48
CA THR A 29 1.68 4.31 -8.14
C THR A 29 1.37 4.75 -9.55
N ASP A 30 2.25 5.58 -10.11
CA ASP A 30 2.25 5.83 -11.54
C ASP A 30 2.87 4.64 -12.28
N GLU A 31 2.98 4.75 -13.60
CA GLU A 31 3.49 3.65 -14.42
C GLU A 31 4.98 3.36 -14.19
N SER A 32 5.73 4.30 -13.65
CA SER A 32 7.14 4.09 -13.31
C SER A 32 7.34 3.54 -11.89
N GLY A 33 6.26 3.39 -11.14
CA GLY A 33 6.31 2.80 -9.80
C GLY A 33 6.40 3.81 -8.67
N GLY A 34 6.38 5.11 -8.96
CA GLY A 34 6.39 6.13 -7.93
C GLY A 34 5.02 6.31 -7.29
N ILE A 35 4.99 6.40 -5.96
CA ILE A 35 3.74 6.52 -5.21
C ILE A 35 3.07 7.86 -5.49
N ILE A 36 1.79 7.83 -5.86
CA ILE A 36 0.99 9.02 -6.12
C ILE A 36 -0.16 9.19 -5.13
N ALA A 37 -0.58 8.14 -4.44
CA ALA A 37 -1.63 8.22 -3.44
C ALA A 37 -1.57 7.04 -2.50
N ILE A 38 -1.99 7.25 -1.26
CA ILE A 38 -2.16 6.20 -0.25
C ILE A 38 -3.42 6.49 0.54
N ASN A 39 -3.95 5.47 1.21
CA ASN A 39 -5.04 5.70 2.16
C ASN A 39 -4.50 5.71 3.60
N PRO A 40 -5.29 6.16 4.58
CA PRO A 40 -4.83 6.18 5.98
C PRO A 40 -4.41 4.80 6.50
N ALA A 41 -5.06 3.74 6.05
CA ALA A 41 -4.71 2.39 6.47
C ALA A 41 -3.29 2.01 6.04
N PHE A 42 -2.84 2.47 4.88
CA PHE A 42 -1.48 2.23 4.43
C PHE A 42 -0.46 2.93 5.34
N SER A 43 -0.71 4.19 5.69
CA SER A 43 0.16 4.92 6.63
C SER A 43 0.21 4.21 7.98
N TYR A 44 -0.93 3.76 8.48
CA TYR A 44 -0.99 3.03 9.74
C TYR A 44 -0.19 1.72 9.65
N LEU A 45 -0.33 1.00 8.54
CA LEU A 45 0.34 -0.28 8.36
C LEU A 45 1.87 -0.14 8.32
N CYS A 46 2.39 0.81 7.58
CA CYS A 46 3.83 0.93 7.37
C CYS A 46 4.52 1.99 8.25
N GLY A 47 3.74 2.88 8.86
CA GLY A 47 4.29 3.93 9.72
C GLY A 47 4.75 5.19 9.00
N TYR A 48 4.66 5.24 7.68
CA TYR A 48 5.09 6.39 6.89
C TYR A 48 3.90 7.25 6.49
N THR A 49 4.11 8.57 6.45
CA THR A 49 3.11 9.50 5.92
C THR A 49 3.24 9.59 4.41
N PHE A 50 2.21 10.14 3.76
CA PHE A 50 2.26 10.36 2.31
C PHE A 50 3.43 11.24 1.90
N ASP A 51 3.67 12.32 2.66
CA ASP A 51 4.79 13.23 2.35
C ASP A 51 6.14 12.52 2.36
N GLU A 52 6.29 11.53 3.22
CA GLU A 52 7.54 10.76 3.31
C GLU A 52 7.72 9.79 2.14
N VAL A 53 6.65 9.34 1.51
CA VAL A 53 6.72 8.29 0.50
C VAL A 53 6.40 8.76 -0.91
N LYS A 54 5.85 9.95 -1.07
CA LYS A 54 5.45 10.50 -2.36
C LYS A 54 6.58 10.40 -3.37
N GLY A 55 6.29 9.83 -4.53
CA GLY A 55 7.23 9.68 -5.62
C GLY A 55 8.24 8.55 -5.44
N LYS A 56 8.29 7.93 -4.27
CA LYS A 56 9.21 6.82 -4.02
C LYS A 56 8.60 5.51 -4.48
N LYS A 57 9.44 4.56 -4.83
CA LYS A 57 9.01 3.19 -5.10
C LYS A 57 8.82 2.49 -3.77
N PRO A 58 7.73 1.73 -3.58
CA PRO A 58 7.49 1.03 -2.30
C PRO A 58 8.67 0.18 -1.84
N GLY A 59 9.35 -0.49 -2.75
CA GLY A 59 10.50 -1.31 -2.39
C GLY A 59 11.68 -0.53 -1.83
N ALA A 60 11.74 0.78 -2.06
CA ALA A 60 12.86 1.59 -1.59
C ALA A 60 12.85 1.76 -0.07
N PHE A 61 11.69 1.63 0.57
CA PHE A 61 11.60 1.85 2.02
C PHE A 61 10.90 0.71 2.77
N LEU A 62 10.16 -0.17 2.07
CA LEU A 62 9.44 -1.27 2.73
C LEU A 62 10.22 -2.58 2.74
N GLN A 63 11.15 -2.76 1.82
CA GLN A 63 11.93 -3.99 1.73
C GLN A 63 13.25 -3.87 2.49
N GLY A 64 13.77 -5.02 2.90
CA GLY A 64 15.01 -5.08 3.62
C GLY A 64 15.63 -6.48 3.57
N PRO A 65 16.64 -6.74 4.41
CA PRO A 65 17.42 -7.98 4.32
C PRO A 65 16.62 -9.28 4.37
N VAL A 66 15.49 -9.31 5.10
CA VAL A 66 14.70 -10.55 5.19
C VAL A 66 13.65 -10.67 4.08
N THR A 67 13.48 -9.66 3.25
CA THR A 67 12.56 -9.73 2.11
C THR A 67 13.18 -10.58 1.01
N THR A 68 12.59 -11.72 0.69
CA THR A 68 13.20 -12.65 -0.26
C THR A 68 12.91 -12.28 -1.71
N GLN A 69 13.85 -12.59 -2.58
CA GLN A 69 13.66 -12.42 -4.02
C GLN A 69 12.52 -13.29 -4.55
N GLU A 70 12.37 -14.47 -3.96
CA GLU A 70 11.28 -15.38 -4.32
C GLU A 70 9.91 -14.76 -4.07
N SER A 71 9.73 -14.09 -2.92
CA SER A 71 8.45 -13.43 -2.62
C SER A 71 8.19 -12.23 -3.51
N LEU A 72 9.22 -11.57 -4.01
CA LEU A 72 9.10 -10.40 -4.87
C LEU A 72 8.92 -10.75 -6.35
N ALA A 73 9.26 -11.97 -6.76
CA ALA A 73 9.20 -12.38 -8.16
C ALA A 73 7.80 -12.20 -8.78
N PRO A 74 6.68 -12.56 -8.11
CA PRO A 74 5.36 -12.33 -8.67
C PRO A 74 5.07 -10.85 -8.93
N LEU A 75 5.53 -9.96 -8.04
CA LEU A 75 5.34 -8.52 -8.21
C LEU A 75 6.10 -8.01 -9.44
N ARG A 76 7.36 -8.42 -9.59
CA ARG A 76 8.15 -8.03 -10.75
C ARG A 76 7.53 -8.51 -12.05
N ALA A 77 7.09 -9.76 -12.07
CA ALA A 77 6.45 -10.33 -13.24
C ALA A 77 5.16 -9.60 -13.60
N ALA A 78 4.33 -9.30 -12.61
CA ALA A 78 3.07 -8.60 -12.82
C ALA A 78 3.29 -7.18 -13.35
N ILE A 79 4.28 -6.47 -12.80
CA ILE A 79 4.61 -5.12 -13.27
C ILE A 79 5.11 -5.18 -14.71
N GLN A 80 5.98 -6.12 -15.01
CA GLN A 80 6.56 -6.26 -16.34
C GLN A 80 5.52 -6.63 -17.39
N THR A 81 4.59 -7.52 -17.04
CA THR A 81 3.56 -7.99 -17.95
C THR A 81 2.26 -7.19 -17.85
N ARG A 82 2.19 -6.24 -16.93
CA ARG A 82 1.01 -5.38 -16.70
C ARG A 82 -0.22 -6.22 -16.36
N THR A 83 -0.02 -7.16 -15.46
CA THR A 83 -1.08 -8.07 -14.99
C THR A 83 -1.22 -7.97 -13.47
N SER A 84 -2.25 -8.62 -12.95
CA SER A 84 -2.48 -8.69 -11.50
C SER A 84 -1.71 -9.85 -10.90
N CYS A 85 -1.42 -9.75 -9.60
CA CYS A 85 -0.86 -10.86 -8.85
C CYS A 85 -1.20 -10.75 -7.38
N MET A 86 -0.90 -11.81 -6.65
CA MET A 86 -1.00 -11.83 -5.20
C MET A 86 0.23 -12.56 -4.66
N THR A 87 0.84 -11.99 -3.62
CA THR A 87 2.01 -12.61 -2.99
C THR A 87 2.08 -12.20 -1.52
N GLU A 88 2.88 -12.93 -0.75
CA GLU A 88 3.17 -12.57 0.64
C GLU A 88 4.62 -12.16 0.74
N VAL A 89 4.86 -11.04 1.40
CA VAL A 89 6.23 -10.55 1.59
C VAL A 89 6.45 -10.14 3.04
N LEU A 90 7.71 -10.06 3.43
CA LEU A 90 8.11 -9.46 4.70
C LEU A 90 8.55 -8.03 4.44
N ASN A 91 7.82 -7.09 5.04
CA ASN A 91 8.10 -5.67 4.94
C ASN A 91 8.64 -5.13 6.26
N TYR A 92 9.22 -3.96 6.21
CA TYR A 92 9.75 -3.25 7.36
C TYR A 92 8.91 -2.01 7.61
N HIS A 93 8.40 -1.90 8.83
CA HIS A 93 7.75 -0.69 9.33
C HIS A 93 8.80 0.41 9.49
N LYS A 94 8.38 1.67 9.52
CA LYS A 94 9.28 2.81 9.75
C LYS A 94 10.10 2.64 11.03
N ASP A 95 9.54 2.00 12.05
CA ASP A 95 10.24 1.74 13.31
C ASP A 95 11.21 0.55 13.24
N GLN A 96 11.41 -0.03 12.06
CA GLN A 96 12.28 -1.16 11.76
C GLN A 96 11.73 -2.52 12.19
N SER A 97 10.53 -2.59 12.73
CA SER A 97 9.90 -3.88 12.99
C SER A 97 9.49 -4.53 11.66
N ILE A 98 9.48 -5.85 11.64
CA ILE A 98 9.16 -6.63 10.45
C ILE A 98 7.71 -7.10 10.57
N TYR A 99 6.97 -7.00 9.47
CA TYR A 99 5.62 -7.53 9.43
C TYR A 99 5.39 -8.31 8.13
N ARG A 100 4.55 -9.32 8.22
CA ARG A 100 4.16 -10.14 7.08
C ARG A 100 2.91 -9.55 6.46
N VAL A 101 2.91 -9.38 5.16
CA VAL A 101 1.82 -8.73 4.46
C VAL A 101 1.47 -9.50 3.19
N GLN A 102 0.17 -9.64 2.93
CA GLN A 102 -0.33 -10.11 1.65
C GLN A 102 -0.52 -8.89 0.75
N ILE A 103 0.07 -8.94 -0.43
CA ILE A 103 -0.03 -7.87 -1.42
C ILE A 103 -0.84 -8.37 -2.61
N GLU A 104 -1.89 -7.65 -2.93
CA GLU A 104 -2.70 -7.87 -4.11
C GLU A 104 -2.46 -6.68 -5.04
N LEU A 105 -1.80 -6.93 -6.17
CA LEU A 105 -1.40 -5.88 -7.11
C LEU A 105 -2.27 -5.92 -8.35
N HIS A 106 -2.73 -4.76 -8.79
CA HIS A 106 -3.52 -4.62 -10.01
C HIS A 106 -3.00 -3.45 -10.84
N PRO A 107 -2.87 -3.61 -12.16
CA PRO A 107 -2.66 -2.45 -13.03
C PRO A 107 -3.95 -1.63 -13.05
N TRP A 108 -3.83 -0.29 -13.10
CA TRP A 108 -5.00 0.53 -13.33
C TRP A 108 -4.83 1.34 -14.62
N LYS A 109 -5.93 1.48 -15.34
CA LYS A 109 -5.94 2.06 -16.67
C LYS A 109 -7.03 3.13 -16.75
N ASP A 110 -6.84 4.07 -17.68
CA ASP A 110 -7.86 5.07 -17.96
C ASP A 110 -8.95 4.49 -18.88
N ASP A 111 -9.91 5.33 -19.26
CA ASP A 111 -11.03 4.90 -20.11
C ASP A 111 -10.58 4.44 -21.49
N ALA A 112 -9.41 4.88 -21.95
CA ALA A 112 -8.83 4.48 -23.23
C ALA A 112 -7.98 3.20 -23.10
N SER A 113 -8.02 2.52 -21.95
CA SER A 113 -7.22 1.33 -21.64
C SER A 113 -5.71 1.58 -21.63
N THR A 114 -5.31 2.83 -21.43
CA THR A 114 -3.90 3.18 -21.27
C THR A 114 -3.48 2.96 -19.83
N LEU A 115 -2.38 2.25 -19.64
CA LEU A 115 -1.85 2.01 -18.30
C LEU A 115 -1.45 3.35 -17.66
N LYS A 116 -1.94 3.59 -16.46
CA LYS A 116 -1.60 4.78 -15.66
C LYS A 116 -0.76 4.44 -14.45
N GLY A 117 -0.74 3.20 -14.04
CA GLY A 117 0.04 2.77 -12.89
C GLY A 117 -0.47 1.48 -12.30
N PHE A 118 -0.19 1.31 -11.03
CA PHE A 118 -0.59 0.12 -10.28
C PHE A 118 -1.24 0.50 -8.97
N MET A 119 -2.12 -0.36 -8.51
CA MET A 119 -2.75 -0.23 -7.20
C MET A 119 -2.47 -1.51 -6.42
N ALA A 120 -1.95 -1.37 -5.21
CA ALA A 120 -1.75 -2.50 -4.32
C ALA A 120 -2.70 -2.42 -3.13
N ILE A 121 -3.29 -3.55 -2.81
CA ILE A 121 -4.07 -3.74 -1.58
C ILE A 121 -3.22 -4.61 -0.69
N GLU A 122 -2.98 -4.15 0.54
CA GLU A 122 -2.08 -4.82 1.47
C GLU A 122 -2.80 -5.16 2.76
N ARG A 123 -2.66 -6.40 3.18
CA ARG A 123 -3.28 -6.89 4.42
C ARG A 123 -2.22 -7.54 5.29
N LYS A 124 -2.09 -7.03 6.50
CA LYS A 124 -1.16 -7.61 7.47
C LYS A 124 -1.64 -9.01 7.84
N LEU A 125 -0.71 -9.95 7.83
CA LEU A 125 -0.98 -11.34 8.19
C LEU A 125 -0.56 -11.60 9.63
N PRO A 126 -1.21 -12.59 10.31
CA PRO A 126 -0.86 -12.96 11.67
C PRO A 126 0.58 -13.42 11.80
#